data_e2d8fec8940d49ab320a430123cbffa4
#
_entry.id   e2d8fec8940d49ab320a430123cbffa4
#
_cell.length_a   1.000
_cell.length_b   1.000
_cell.length_c   1.000
_cell.angle_alpha   90.00
_cell.angle_beta   90.00
_cell.angle_gamma   90.00
#
_symmetry.space_group_name_H-M   'P 1'
#
loop_
_entity.id
_entity.type
_entity.pdbx_description
1 polymer ?
#
loop_
_entity_poly.entity_id
_entity_poly.type
_entity_poly.pdbx_seq_one_letter_code
_entity_poly.pdbx_strand_id
1 'polypeptide(L)'
;MAGRSVVALIAIAEVIASDLTDHLERRGHDVRCAKRLWEAEPLLSAKGIDVVVVGDGVTPAEGRDLLRRFGGEGGPDFVLICRPGELVDKVLALELGAADVVESPLVVRELAARIGGLLTRRGRGTQELVVLENSTVDLRSALVMHSTGEEEQLSPGQIALLKLFLSQPRRVLTRDDIMAAAPAESADAFDRSIDSRIVRLRRKLDTESITTIRGSGYRFDPPTRTAGQEDGTTTPTENPS
;
A
#
# COMPACT_ATOMS: atom_id res chain seq x y z
N MET A 1 13.56 10.10 -12.53
CA MET A 1 13.02 10.12 -11.15
C MET A 1 11.52 10.00 -11.27
N ALA A 2 10.90 8.90 -10.83
CA ALA A 2 9.44 8.77 -10.81
C ALA A 2 8.92 9.78 -9.77
N GLY A 3 8.08 10.73 -10.22
CA GLY A 3 7.44 11.70 -9.33
C GLY A 3 6.56 11.00 -8.29
N ARG A 4 6.34 11.63 -7.14
CA ARG A 4 5.36 11.16 -6.15
C ARG A 4 3.97 11.14 -6.78
N SER A 5 3.21 10.10 -6.50
CA SER A 5 1.80 10.05 -6.92
C SER A 5 0.98 11.04 -6.11
N VAL A 6 0.03 11.69 -6.74
CA VAL A 6 -0.82 12.70 -6.13
C VAL A 6 -2.25 12.18 -6.01
N VAL A 7 -2.79 12.20 -4.79
CA VAL A 7 -4.16 11.82 -4.48
C VAL A 7 -4.95 13.07 -4.09
N ALA A 8 -6.08 13.30 -4.74
CA ALA A 8 -7.00 14.38 -4.40
C ALA A 8 -8.18 13.86 -3.57
N LEU A 9 -8.45 14.46 -2.42
CA LEU A 9 -9.57 14.16 -1.54
C LEU A 9 -10.58 15.30 -1.63
N ILE A 10 -11.82 15.00 -2.04
CA ILE A 10 -12.85 15.99 -2.28
C ILE A 10 -14.04 15.73 -1.36
N ALA A 11 -14.43 16.72 -0.57
CA ALA A 11 -15.62 16.74 0.30
C ALA A 11 -15.75 15.47 1.18
N ILE A 12 -14.65 15.00 1.72
CA ILE A 12 -14.58 13.91 2.71
C ILE A 12 -14.66 14.52 4.11
N ALA A 13 -15.34 13.84 5.05
CA ALA A 13 -15.39 14.25 6.44
C ALA A 13 -13.99 14.48 7.02
N GLU A 14 -13.78 15.57 7.75
CA GLU A 14 -12.45 16.06 8.15
C GLU A 14 -11.62 15.01 8.92
N VAL A 15 -12.25 14.25 9.80
CA VAL A 15 -11.57 13.18 10.56
C VAL A 15 -11.05 12.10 9.62
N ILE A 16 -11.87 11.64 8.68
CA ILE A 16 -11.49 10.61 7.71
C ILE A 16 -10.42 11.16 6.75
N ALA A 17 -10.57 12.40 6.30
CA ALA A 17 -9.60 13.04 5.40
C ALA A 17 -8.23 13.20 6.08
N SER A 18 -8.18 13.55 7.37
CA SER A 18 -6.95 13.63 8.14
C SER A 18 -6.27 12.27 8.27
N ASP A 19 -6.99 11.25 8.72
CA ASP A 19 -6.45 9.90 8.90
C ASP A 19 -5.98 9.29 7.57
N LEU A 20 -6.73 9.52 6.49
CA LEU A 20 -6.38 9.03 5.15
C LEU A 20 -5.14 9.77 4.61
N THR A 21 -5.04 11.09 4.85
CA THR A 21 -3.86 11.89 4.48
C THR A 21 -2.62 11.35 5.16
N ASP A 22 -2.65 11.19 6.49
CA ASP A 22 -1.52 10.65 7.25
C ASP A 22 -1.10 9.26 6.77
N HIS A 23 -2.09 8.45 6.39
CA HIS A 23 -1.85 7.09 5.92
C HIS A 23 -1.21 7.06 4.52
N LEU A 24 -1.66 7.91 3.60
CA LEU A 24 -1.13 8.02 2.24
C LEU A 24 0.24 8.70 2.21
N GLU A 25 0.44 9.76 3.01
CA GLU A 25 1.73 10.47 3.09
C GLU A 25 2.83 9.57 3.66
N ARG A 26 2.53 8.76 4.68
CA ARG A 26 3.47 7.74 5.18
C ARG A 26 3.89 6.73 4.11
N ARG A 27 3.04 6.47 3.11
CA ARG A 27 3.33 5.62 1.95
C ARG A 27 3.99 6.37 0.78
N GLY A 28 4.37 7.62 0.99
CA GLY A 28 5.12 8.43 0.02
C GLY A 28 4.27 9.01 -1.10
N HIS A 29 2.95 9.15 -0.89
CA HIS A 29 2.04 9.85 -1.80
C HIS A 29 1.86 11.30 -1.36
N ASP A 30 1.64 12.21 -2.30
CA ASP A 30 1.23 13.57 -2.01
C ASP A 30 -0.29 13.65 -1.96
N VAL A 31 -0.85 14.30 -0.93
CA VAL A 31 -2.30 14.43 -0.77
C VAL A 31 -2.72 15.88 -0.91
N ARG A 32 -3.78 16.13 -1.65
CA ARG A 32 -4.41 17.45 -1.81
C ARG A 32 -5.87 17.35 -1.44
N CYS A 33 -6.35 18.27 -0.61
CA CYS A 33 -7.72 18.26 -0.12
C CYS A 33 -8.51 19.45 -0.65
N ALA A 34 -9.74 19.17 -1.11
CA ALA A 34 -10.78 20.16 -1.34
C ALA A 34 -11.93 19.86 -0.35
N LYS A 35 -12.12 20.71 0.62
CA LYS A 35 -13.17 20.51 1.66
C LYS A 35 -14.58 20.66 1.10
N ARG A 36 -14.72 21.43 0.03
CA ARG A 36 -16.01 21.74 -0.61
C ARG A 36 -15.94 21.55 -2.12
N LEU A 37 -17.10 21.27 -2.70
CA LEU A 37 -17.22 21.01 -4.15
C LEU A 37 -16.65 22.15 -5.01
N TRP A 38 -16.84 23.42 -4.64
CA TRP A 38 -16.33 24.55 -5.41
C TRP A 38 -14.79 24.68 -5.40
N GLU A 39 -14.11 24.03 -4.46
CA GLU A 39 -12.63 23.91 -4.42
C GLU A 39 -12.14 22.78 -5.32
N ALA A 40 -13.00 21.86 -5.71
CA ALA A 40 -12.63 20.69 -6.48
C ALA A 40 -12.16 21.05 -7.91
N GLU A 41 -12.85 21.96 -8.58
CA GLU A 41 -12.56 22.31 -9.96
C GLU A 41 -11.17 22.95 -10.15
N PRO A 42 -10.74 23.96 -9.37
CA PRO A 42 -9.37 24.45 -9.43
C PRO A 42 -8.34 23.37 -9.10
N LEU A 43 -8.63 22.51 -8.13
CA LEU A 43 -7.75 21.41 -7.73
C LEU A 43 -7.57 20.40 -8.87
N LEU A 44 -8.67 19.96 -9.50
CA LEU A 44 -8.65 18.95 -10.56
C LEU A 44 -8.10 19.49 -11.89
N SER A 45 -8.22 20.79 -12.13
CA SER A 45 -7.62 21.46 -13.29
C SER A 45 -6.10 21.53 -13.20
N ALA A 46 -5.53 21.38 -12.00
CA ALA A 46 -4.09 21.26 -11.82
C ALA A 46 -3.60 19.91 -12.34
N LYS A 47 -2.57 19.93 -13.20
CA LYS A 47 -1.99 18.69 -13.76
C LYS A 47 -1.33 17.83 -12.68
N GLY A 48 -1.32 16.53 -12.91
CA GLY A 48 -0.53 15.58 -12.14
C GLY A 48 -1.27 14.90 -11.00
N ILE A 49 -2.61 14.95 -10.95
CA ILE A 49 -3.42 14.13 -10.06
C ILE A 49 -3.55 12.73 -10.67
N ASP A 50 -3.32 11.72 -9.85
CA ASP A 50 -3.37 10.32 -10.25
C ASP A 50 -4.67 9.63 -9.82
N VAL A 51 -5.14 9.91 -8.60
CA VAL A 51 -6.38 9.37 -8.04
C VAL A 51 -7.19 10.50 -7.42
N VAL A 52 -8.50 10.48 -7.63
CA VAL A 52 -9.46 11.39 -7.02
C VAL A 52 -10.43 10.58 -6.17
N VAL A 53 -10.56 10.92 -4.90
CA VAL A 53 -11.56 10.34 -4.01
C VAL A 53 -12.63 11.40 -3.74
N VAL A 54 -13.87 11.11 -4.12
CA VAL A 54 -15.01 12.00 -3.90
C VAL A 54 -15.82 11.46 -2.74
N GLY A 55 -15.93 12.25 -1.68
CA GLY A 55 -16.63 11.90 -0.45
C GLY A 55 -18.15 12.03 -0.55
N ASP A 56 -18.81 11.62 0.52
CA ASP A 56 -20.26 11.70 0.68
C ASP A 56 -20.77 13.10 1.10
N GLY A 57 -19.87 14.07 1.18
CA GLY A 57 -20.19 15.50 1.34
C GLY A 57 -20.74 16.17 0.07
N VAL A 58 -20.79 15.46 -1.06
CA VAL A 58 -21.43 15.87 -2.31
C VAL A 58 -22.54 14.89 -2.67
N THR A 59 -23.49 15.34 -3.49
CA THR A 59 -24.53 14.44 -4.00
C THR A 59 -23.98 13.46 -5.04
N PRO A 60 -24.59 12.28 -5.22
CA PRO A 60 -24.19 11.34 -6.27
C PRO A 60 -24.15 11.95 -7.67
N ALA A 61 -25.06 12.88 -7.98
CA ALA A 61 -25.10 13.59 -9.25
C ALA A 61 -23.87 14.49 -9.46
N GLU A 62 -23.47 15.24 -8.43
CA GLU A 62 -22.29 16.11 -8.45
C GLU A 62 -21.00 15.27 -8.58
N GLY A 63 -20.91 14.15 -7.86
CA GLY A 63 -19.78 13.22 -7.99
C GLY A 63 -19.62 12.66 -9.42
N ARG A 64 -20.73 12.26 -10.03
CA ARG A 64 -20.75 11.81 -11.44
C ARG A 64 -20.43 12.95 -12.43
N ASP A 65 -20.82 14.19 -12.14
CA ASP A 65 -20.44 15.33 -12.98
C ASP A 65 -18.92 15.56 -12.95
N LEU A 66 -18.32 15.54 -11.78
CA LEU A 66 -16.85 15.60 -11.67
C LEU A 66 -16.17 14.47 -12.44
N LEU A 67 -16.66 13.23 -12.32
CA LEU A 67 -16.14 12.08 -13.05
C LEU A 67 -16.22 12.29 -14.58
N ARG A 68 -17.34 12.78 -15.10
CA ARG A 68 -17.50 13.04 -16.55
C ARG A 68 -16.57 14.13 -17.07
N ARG A 69 -16.32 15.16 -16.27
CA ARG A 69 -15.53 16.34 -16.67
C ARG A 69 -14.02 16.10 -16.56
N PHE A 70 -13.58 15.35 -15.57
CA PHE A 70 -12.17 15.19 -15.26
C PHE A 70 -11.65 13.76 -15.36
N GLY A 71 -12.53 12.77 -15.40
CA GLY A 71 -12.20 11.38 -15.67
C GLY A 71 -11.97 11.11 -17.15
N GLY A 72 -11.83 9.84 -17.50
CA GLY A 72 -11.65 9.39 -18.88
C GLY A 72 -10.19 9.11 -19.24
N GLU A 73 -9.94 8.91 -20.54
CA GLU A 73 -8.65 8.45 -21.04
C GLU A 73 -7.53 9.46 -20.73
N GLY A 74 -6.53 9.05 -19.97
CA GLY A 74 -5.43 9.91 -19.51
C GLY A 74 -5.74 10.80 -18.31
N GLY A 75 -6.99 10.86 -17.84
CA GLY A 75 -7.40 11.54 -16.61
C GLY A 75 -7.05 10.75 -15.34
N PRO A 76 -7.33 11.27 -14.13
CA PRO A 76 -7.15 10.55 -12.86
C PRO A 76 -8.17 9.42 -12.72
N ASP A 77 -7.82 8.41 -11.91
CA ASP A 77 -8.77 7.39 -11.48
C ASP A 77 -9.70 7.94 -10.41
N PHE A 78 -11.02 7.79 -10.61
CA PHE A 78 -12.01 8.25 -9.63
C PHE A 78 -12.48 7.12 -8.73
N VAL A 79 -12.46 7.36 -7.42
CA VAL A 79 -13.10 6.55 -6.38
C VAL A 79 -14.24 7.37 -5.80
N LEU A 80 -15.46 6.88 -5.93
CA LEU A 80 -16.64 7.55 -5.38
C LEU A 80 -17.08 6.88 -4.08
N ILE A 81 -17.40 7.69 -3.07
CA ILE A 81 -17.96 7.20 -1.82
C ILE A 81 -19.47 7.35 -1.91
N CYS A 82 -20.20 6.26 -1.71
CA CYS A 82 -21.66 6.23 -1.71
C CYS A 82 -22.19 5.85 -0.32
N ARG A 83 -23.45 6.17 -0.08
CA ARG A 83 -24.15 5.72 1.12
C ARG A 83 -24.68 4.30 0.93
N PRO A 84 -24.89 3.55 2.02
CA PRO A 84 -25.50 2.23 1.95
C PRO A 84 -26.87 2.29 1.27
N GLY A 85 -27.12 1.34 0.37
CA GLY A 85 -28.41 1.24 -0.34
C GLY A 85 -28.52 2.05 -1.63
N GLU A 86 -27.55 2.87 -1.98
CA GLU A 86 -27.54 3.64 -3.24
C GLU A 86 -27.01 2.78 -4.42
N LEU A 87 -27.61 1.59 -4.62
CA LEU A 87 -27.14 0.62 -5.62
C LEU A 87 -27.16 1.19 -7.06
N VAL A 88 -28.19 1.96 -7.40
CA VAL A 88 -28.33 2.54 -8.75
C VAL A 88 -27.20 3.55 -9.01
N ASP A 89 -26.92 4.41 -8.05
CA ASP A 89 -25.84 5.39 -8.18
C ASP A 89 -24.46 4.74 -8.26
N LYS A 90 -24.25 3.63 -7.53
CA LYS A 90 -23.03 2.82 -7.59
C LYS A 90 -22.82 2.22 -8.98
N VAL A 91 -23.86 1.60 -9.55
CA VAL A 91 -23.78 1.02 -10.90
C VAL A 91 -23.52 2.11 -11.94
N LEU A 92 -24.28 3.21 -11.90
CA LEU A 92 -24.09 4.34 -12.82
C LEU A 92 -22.68 4.94 -12.75
N ALA A 93 -22.11 5.05 -11.54
CA ALA A 93 -20.75 5.56 -11.38
C ALA A 93 -19.71 4.65 -12.05
N LEU A 94 -19.83 3.33 -11.87
CA LEU A 94 -18.95 2.34 -12.50
C LEU A 94 -19.09 2.34 -14.03
N GLU A 95 -20.32 2.38 -14.55
CA GLU A 95 -20.57 2.46 -16.01
C GLU A 95 -20.02 3.76 -16.62
N LEU A 96 -19.99 4.85 -15.87
CA LEU A 96 -19.40 6.11 -16.30
C LEU A 96 -17.86 6.13 -16.21
N GLY A 97 -17.24 5.04 -15.77
CA GLY A 97 -15.78 4.88 -15.73
C GLY A 97 -15.14 5.21 -14.38
N ALA A 98 -15.89 5.22 -13.27
CA ALA A 98 -15.28 5.24 -11.95
C ALA A 98 -14.39 4.00 -11.77
N ALA A 99 -13.19 4.20 -11.27
CA ALA A 99 -12.24 3.11 -11.05
C ALA A 99 -12.65 2.20 -9.87
N ASP A 100 -13.38 2.77 -8.89
CA ASP A 100 -13.99 2.03 -7.78
C ASP A 100 -15.13 2.84 -7.14
N VAL A 101 -16.02 2.14 -6.41
CA VAL A 101 -17.06 2.74 -5.58
C VAL A 101 -17.06 2.07 -4.22
N VAL A 102 -16.92 2.86 -3.16
CA VAL A 102 -16.82 2.40 -1.77
C VAL A 102 -18.02 2.88 -0.96
N GLU A 103 -18.61 2.01 -0.14
CA GLU A 103 -19.75 2.38 0.70
C GLU A 103 -19.31 2.89 2.07
N SER A 104 -20.01 3.94 2.58
CA SER A 104 -19.89 4.36 3.99
C SER A 104 -20.55 3.33 4.93
N PRO A 105 -20.08 3.13 6.16
CA PRO A 105 -18.97 3.81 6.82
C PRO A 105 -17.60 3.33 6.32
N LEU A 106 -16.70 4.27 6.12
CA LEU A 106 -15.38 4.02 5.54
C LEU A 106 -14.40 3.41 6.56
N VAL A 107 -13.68 2.41 6.13
CA VAL A 107 -12.47 1.93 6.79
C VAL A 107 -11.26 2.53 6.08
N VAL A 108 -10.56 3.46 6.73
CA VAL A 108 -9.45 4.24 6.14
C VAL A 108 -8.38 3.33 5.53
N ARG A 109 -8.03 2.23 6.22
CA ARG A 109 -7.04 1.26 5.72
C ARG A 109 -7.48 0.56 4.44
N GLU A 110 -8.77 0.19 4.34
CA GLU A 110 -9.32 -0.42 3.13
C GLU A 110 -9.28 0.57 1.97
N LEU A 111 -9.75 1.80 2.18
CA LEU A 111 -9.73 2.83 1.15
C LEU A 111 -8.31 3.13 0.67
N ALA A 112 -7.35 3.25 1.59
CA ALA A 112 -5.95 3.45 1.25
C ALA A 112 -5.36 2.27 0.45
N ALA A 113 -5.73 1.03 0.78
CA ALA A 113 -5.29 -0.15 0.02
C ALA A 113 -5.86 -0.15 -1.41
N ARG A 114 -7.13 0.23 -1.59
CA ARG A 114 -7.77 0.39 -2.91
C ARG A 114 -7.08 1.46 -3.74
N ILE A 115 -6.80 2.63 -3.15
CA ILE A 115 -6.04 3.72 -3.79
C ILE A 115 -4.65 3.22 -4.21
N GLY A 116 -3.93 2.52 -3.33
CA GLY A 116 -2.63 1.93 -3.63
C GLY A 116 -2.67 0.97 -4.82
N GLY A 117 -3.72 0.14 -4.92
CA GLY A 117 -3.95 -0.75 -6.06
C GLY A 117 -4.16 0.01 -7.38
N LEU A 118 -4.91 1.12 -7.36
CA LEU A 118 -5.10 1.99 -8.52
C LEU A 118 -3.78 2.61 -8.99
N LEU A 119 -3.03 3.19 -8.05
CA LEU A 119 -1.73 3.80 -8.33
C LEU A 119 -0.74 2.78 -8.92
N THR A 120 -0.76 1.54 -8.44
CA THR A 120 0.09 0.45 -8.96
C THR A 120 -0.26 0.12 -10.41
N ARG A 121 -1.55 0.00 -10.76
CA ARG A 121 -2.01 -0.25 -12.14
C ARG A 121 -1.58 0.86 -13.11
N ARG A 122 -1.49 2.09 -12.65
CA ARG A 122 -0.99 3.24 -13.45
C ARG A 122 0.53 3.27 -13.63
N GLY A 123 1.26 2.29 -13.10
CA GLY A 123 2.73 2.29 -13.11
C GLY A 123 3.36 3.40 -12.26
N ARG A 124 2.55 4.08 -11.43
CA ARG A 124 3.00 5.14 -10.51
C ARG A 124 3.14 4.65 -9.06
N GLY A 125 2.65 3.44 -8.80
CA GLY A 125 2.83 2.71 -7.58
C GLY A 125 3.61 1.44 -7.85
N THR A 126 4.91 1.50 -7.99
CA THR A 126 5.72 0.31 -7.80
C THR A 126 5.69 0.03 -6.29
N GLN A 127 4.66 -0.69 -5.84
CA GLN A 127 4.70 -1.32 -4.54
C GLN A 127 5.76 -2.42 -4.66
N GLU A 128 6.96 -2.13 -4.22
CA GLU A 128 7.95 -3.18 -3.97
C GLU A 128 7.53 -3.91 -2.69
N LEU A 129 6.43 -4.69 -2.79
CA LEU A 129 5.93 -5.47 -1.66
C LEU A 129 6.72 -6.75 -1.52
N VAL A 130 7.22 -6.95 -0.33
CA VAL A 130 7.85 -8.20 0.09
C VAL A 130 6.89 -8.89 1.06
N VAL A 131 6.34 -10.02 0.65
CA VAL A 131 5.48 -10.83 1.50
C VAL A 131 6.34 -11.80 2.28
N LEU A 132 6.27 -11.72 3.60
CA LEU A 132 6.90 -12.61 4.56
C LEU A 132 5.84 -13.50 5.24
N GLU A 133 6.23 -14.34 6.19
CA GLU A 133 5.33 -15.29 6.85
C GLU A 133 4.18 -14.59 7.58
N ASN A 134 4.49 -13.57 8.40
CA ASN A 134 3.51 -12.90 9.26
C ASN A 134 3.37 -11.41 8.95
N SER A 135 4.06 -10.91 7.93
CA SER A 135 4.03 -9.50 7.57
C SER A 135 4.23 -9.27 6.08
N THR A 136 3.86 -8.07 5.63
CA THR A 136 4.15 -7.57 4.29
C THR A 136 4.90 -6.25 4.43
N VAL A 137 6.00 -6.11 3.72
CA VAL A 137 6.84 -4.90 3.75
C VAL A 137 6.70 -4.14 2.45
N ASP A 138 6.32 -2.88 2.52
CA ASP A 138 6.45 -1.94 1.41
C ASP A 138 7.84 -1.29 1.47
N LEU A 139 8.73 -1.70 0.56
CA LEU A 139 10.12 -1.23 0.52
C LEU A 139 10.25 0.24 0.14
N ARG A 140 9.22 0.82 -0.46
CA ARG A 140 9.22 2.23 -0.88
C ARG A 140 8.92 3.14 0.30
N SER A 141 7.85 2.84 1.03
CA SER A 141 7.45 3.59 2.23
C SER A 141 8.20 3.15 3.48
N ALA A 142 8.97 2.05 3.40
CA ALA A 142 9.62 1.41 4.54
C ALA A 142 8.62 0.98 5.64
N LEU A 143 7.40 0.62 5.25
CA LEU A 143 6.31 0.25 6.15
C LEU A 143 6.17 -1.26 6.23
N VAL A 144 6.12 -1.81 7.42
CA VAL A 144 5.77 -3.21 7.70
C VAL A 144 4.31 -3.26 8.12
N MET A 145 3.54 -4.13 7.48
CA MET A 145 2.16 -4.44 7.83
C MET A 145 2.11 -5.87 8.37
N HIS A 146 1.80 -6.01 9.64
CA HIS A 146 1.66 -7.32 10.29
C HIS A 146 0.29 -7.96 10.01
N SER A 147 0.24 -9.29 10.05
CA SER A 147 -1.03 -10.04 9.91
C SER A 147 -2.07 -9.66 10.97
N THR A 148 -1.64 -9.12 12.12
CA THR A 148 -2.50 -8.54 13.16
C THR A 148 -3.15 -7.22 12.77
N GLY A 149 -2.69 -6.59 11.68
CA GLY A 149 -3.11 -5.27 11.24
C GLY A 149 -2.30 -4.13 11.86
N GLU A 150 -1.29 -4.41 12.68
CA GLU A 150 -0.35 -3.40 13.16
C GLU A 150 0.60 -2.94 12.07
N GLU A 151 0.96 -1.66 12.10
CA GLU A 151 1.91 -1.07 11.16
C GLU A 151 3.12 -0.51 11.89
N GLU A 152 4.31 -0.83 11.40
CA GLU A 152 5.57 -0.32 11.90
C GLU A 152 6.45 0.27 10.80
N GLN A 153 7.17 1.36 11.12
CA GLN A 153 8.11 1.99 10.18
C GLN A 153 9.51 1.40 10.35
N LEU A 154 10.13 0.94 9.26
CA LEU A 154 11.54 0.55 9.27
C LEU A 154 12.43 1.79 9.23
N SER A 155 13.55 1.74 9.94
CA SER A 155 14.61 2.76 9.80
C SER A 155 15.32 2.60 8.45
N PRO A 156 16.02 3.68 7.96
CA PRO A 156 16.82 3.59 6.75
C PRO A 156 17.83 2.43 6.77
N GLY A 157 18.51 2.15 7.90
CA GLY A 157 19.42 1.02 8.03
C GLY A 157 18.74 -0.34 8.02
N GLN A 158 17.51 -0.44 8.56
CA GLN A 158 16.72 -1.67 8.49
C GLN A 158 16.27 -1.96 7.06
N ILE A 159 15.84 -0.92 6.31
CA ILE A 159 15.50 -1.04 4.90
C ILE A 159 16.72 -1.40 4.05
N ALA A 160 17.87 -0.76 4.27
CA ALA A 160 19.10 -1.09 3.56
C ALA A 160 19.50 -2.55 3.78
N LEU A 161 19.41 -3.02 5.00
CA LEU A 161 19.71 -4.40 5.37
C LEU A 161 18.72 -5.39 4.73
N LEU A 162 17.42 -5.08 4.74
CA LEU A 162 16.40 -5.90 4.07
C LEU A 162 16.63 -5.96 2.55
N LYS A 163 16.87 -4.82 1.90
CA LYS A 163 17.17 -4.74 0.47
C LYS A 163 18.42 -5.54 0.10
N LEU A 164 19.45 -5.53 0.95
CA LEU A 164 20.64 -6.35 0.76
C LEU A 164 20.29 -7.85 0.74
N PHE A 165 19.50 -8.34 1.69
CA PHE A 165 19.06 -9.74 1.73
C PHE A 165 18.20 -10.10 0.51
N LEU A 166 17.31 -9.23 0.10
CA LEU A 166 16.44 -9.46 -1.06
C LEU A 166 17.19 -9.45 -2.39
N SER A 167 18.30 -8.70 -2.48
CA SER A 167 19.15 -8.68 -3.69
C SER A 167 19.99 -9.95 -3.86
N GLN A 168 20.19 -10.72 -2.78
CA GLN A 168 21.02 -11.92 -2.77
C GLN A 168 20.33 -13.07 -2.01
N PRO A 169 19.16 -13.52 -2.46
CA PRO A 169 18.41 -14.57 -1.77
C PRO A 169 19.21 -15.88 -1.77
N ARG A 170 19.08 -16.61 -0.67
CA ARG A 170 19.77 -17.91 -0.42
C ARG A 170 21.29 -17.85 -0.36
N ARG A 171 21.92 -16.69 -0.57
CA ARG A 171 23.33 -16.50 -0.35
C ARG A 171 23.62 -16.23 1.13
N VAL A 172 24.71 -16.81 1.63
CA VAL A 172 25.23 -16.49 2.96
C VAL A 172 25.99 -15.17 2.86
N LEU A 173 25.51 -14.16 3.57
CA LEU A 173 26.15 -12.85 3.72
C LEU A 173 27.00 -12.87 4.99
N THR A 174 28.26 -12.56 4.85
CA THR A 174 29.17 -12.42 6.00
C THR A 174 28.87 -11.14 6.78
N ARG A 175 29.41 -11.02 8.00
CA ARG A 175 29.28 -9.77 8.76
C ARG A 175 29.94 -8.60 8.04
N ASP A 176 31.04 -8.85 7.35
CA ASP A 176 31.74 -7.83 6.57
C ASP A 176 30.94 -7.38 5.35
N ASP A 177 30.27 -8.30 4.64
CA ASP A 177 29.37 -7.96 3.53
C ASP A 177 28.22 -7.04 4.01
N ILE A 178 27.64 -7.36 5.17
CA ILE A 178 26.57 -6.59 5.78
C ILE A 178 27.05 -5.21 6.24
N MET A 179 28.23 -5.14 6.85
CA MET A 179 28.81 -3.88 7.29
C MET A 179 29.10 -2.94 6.13
N ALA A 180 29.63 -3.48 5.03
CA ALA A 180 29.97 -2.72 3.83
C ALA A 180 28.71 -2.16 3.12
N ALA A 181 27.63 -2.97 3.01
CA ALA A 181 26.44 -2.60 2.23
C ALA A 181 25.40 -1.84 3.05
N ALA A 182 25.33 -2.07 4.37
CA ALA A 182 24.36 -1.44 5.27
C ALA A 182 25.07 -0.97 6.56
N PRO A 183 25.86 0.12 6.50
CA PRO A 183 26.56 0.65 7.67
C PRO A 183 25.58 1.06 8.78
N ALA A 184 26.03 1.08 10.02
CA ALA A 184 25.21 1.47 11.16
C ALA A 184 24.90 2.97 11.13
N GLU A 185 23.63 3.33 11.42
CA GLU A 185 23.17 4.72 11.40
C GLU A 185 23.58 5.52 12.65
N SER A 186 23.79 4.84 13.78
CA SER A 186 24.10 5.51 15.04
C SER A 186 25.49 5.17 15.58
N ALA A 187 26.02 6.10 16.39
CA ALA A 187 27.31 5.94 17.05
C ALA A 187 27.27 5.01 18.30
N ASP A 188 26.06 4.58 18.72
CA ASP A 188 25.89 3.74 19.89
C ASP A 188 26.53 2.36 19.71
N ALA A 189 27.36 1.94 20.67
CA ALA A 189 28.09 0.68 20.63
C ALA A 189 27.17 -0.55 20.49
N PHE A 190 25.93 -0.46 21.01
CA PHE A 190 24.92 -1.51 20.93
C PHE A 190 24.31 -1.66 19.54
N ASP A 191 24.25 -0.58 18.76
CA ASP A 191 23.68 -0.57 17.39
C ASP A 191 24.72 -0.98 16.34
N ARG A 192 26.00 -1.03 16.70
CA ARG A 192 27.08 -1.43 15.79
C ARG A 192 27.18 -2.93 15.59
N SER A 193 26.67 -3.75 16.51
CA SER A 193 26.70 -5.19 16.35
C SER A 193 25.73 -5.65 15.26
N ILE A 194 26.24 -6.30 14.24
CA ILE A 194 25.42 -6.90 13.16
C ILE A 194 24.38 -7.85 13.75
N ASP A 195 24.77 -8.64 14.74
CA ASP A 195 23.90 -9.63 15.37
C ASP A 195 22.68 -8.94 16.03
N SER A 196 22.88 -7.83 16.73
CA SER A 196 21.79 -7.03 17.31
C SER A 196 20.87 -6.43 16.25
N ARG A 197 21.43 -5.94 15.14
CA ARG A 197 20.67 -5.39 14.02
C ARG A 197 19.80 -6.46 13.36
N ILE A 198 20.33 -7.67 13.16
CA ILE A 198 19.58 -8.81 12.63
C ILE A 198 18.44 -9.22 13.56
N VAL A 199 18.70 -9.32 14.87
CA VAL A 199 17.66 -9.65 15.85
C VAL A 199 16.53 -8.63 15.84
N ARG A 200 16.84 -7.34 15.80
CA ARG A 200 15.83 -6.27 15.71
C ARG A 200 15.06 -6.33 14.40
N LEU A 201 15.75 -6.57 13.28
CA LEU A 201 15.11 -6.68 11.98
C LEU A 201 14.13 -7.87 11.94
N ARG A 202 14.56 -9.08 12.37
CA ARG A 202 13.70 -10.27 12.45
C ARG A 202 12.45 -10.02 13.27
N ARG A 203 12.62 -9.44 14.48
CA ARG A 203 11.49 -9.12 15.37
C ARG A 203 10.52 -8.15 14.71
N LYS A 204 11.05 -7.10 14.05
CA LYS A 204 10.23 -6.07 13.42
C LYS A 204 9.53 -6.56 12.15
N LEU A 205 10.13 -7.49 11.43
CA LEU A 205 9.54 -8.14 10.27
C LEU A 205 8.63 -9.33 10.63
N ASP A 206 8.68 -9.78 11.87
CA ASP A 206 8.02 -11.00 12.34
C ASP A 206 8.26 -12.17 11.36
N THR A 207 9.55 -12.46 11.12
CA THR A 207 9.96 -13.42 10.09
C THR A 207 11.05 -14.37 10.57
N GLU A 208 10.97 -15.61 10.14
CA GLU A 208 12.01 -16.62 10.28
C GLU A 208 12.85 -16.80 9.00
N SER A 209 12.47 -16.12 7.93
CA SER A 209 13.15 -16.17 6.63
C SER A 209 14.61 -15.70 6.67
N ILE A 210 15.04 -14.94 7.67
CA ILE A 210 16.45 -14.57 7.85
C ILE A 210 17.10 -15.55 8.83
N THR A 211 17.89 -16.48 8.36
CA THR A 211 18.52 -17.53 9.16
C THR A 211 19.97 -17.22 9.53
N THR A 212 20.45 -17.74 10.66
CA THR A 212 21.85 -17.63 11.10
C THR A 212 22.61 -18.88 10.66
N ILE A 213 23.66 -18.71 9.89
CA ILE A 213 24.59 -19.78 9.51
C ILE A 213 25.80 -19.69 10.44
N ARG A 214 25.87 -20.61 11.38
CA ARG A 214 26.90 -20.59 12.44
C ARG A 214 28.30 -20.48 11.86
N GLY A 215 29.09 -19.55 12.36
CA GLY A 215 30.47 -19.31 11.92
C GLY A 215 30.63 -18.61 10.57
N SER A 216 29.55 -18.42 9.79
CA SER A 216 29.62 -17.89 8.42
C SER A 216 28.89 -16.55 8.25
N GLY A 217 27.68 -16.37 8.84
CA GLY A 217 26.91 -15.15 8.67
C GLY A 217 25.41 -15.39 8.68
N TYR A 218 24.71 -14.73 7.78
CA TYR A 218 23.24 -14.74 7.69
C TYR A 218 22.77 -15.01 6.25
N ARG A 219 21.61 -15.64 6.12
CA ARG A 219 21.01 -15.97 4.84
C ARG A 219 19.52 -15.64 4.86
N PHE A 220 19.01 -15.09 3.78
CA PHE A 220 17.59 -14.91 3.54
C PHE A 220 17.05 -16.03 2.66
N ASP A 221 16.14 -16.79 3.21
CA ASP A 221 15.41 -17.85 2.49
C ASP A 221 13.97 -17.35 2.27
N PRO A 222 13.60 -16.91 1.04
CA PRO A 222 12.26 -16.39 0.78
C PRO A 222 11.19 -17.41 1.21
N PRO A 223 10.11 -16.98 1.87
CA PRO A 223 9.04 -17.88 2.27
C PRO A 223 8.49 -18.59 1.03
N THR A 224 8.33 -19.91 1.12
CA THR A 224 7.70 -20.69 0.07
C THR A 224 6.23 -20.34 0.06
N ARG A 225 5.71 -19.78 -1.05
CA ARG A 225 4.26 -19.65 -1.23
C ARG A 225 3.68 -21.06 -1.18
N THR A 226 3.08 -21.42 -0.07
CA THR A 226 2.24 -22.62 -0.04
C THR A 226 1.06 -22.30 -0.95
N ALA A 227 1.08 -22.85 -2.15
CA ALA A 227 -0.11 -22.92 -3.00
C ALA A 227 -1.08 -23.87 -2.29
N GLY A 228 -2.01 -23.30 -1.54
CA GLY A 228 -2.92 -24.06 -0.70
C GLY A 228 -4.10 -23.22 -0.30
N GLN A 229 -4.93 -22.92 -1.27
CA GLN A 229 -6.38 -22.98 -1.16
C GLN A 229 -6.93 -23.09 -2.59
N GLU A 230 -6.93 -24.33 -3.09
CA GLU A 230 -7.71 -24.68 -4.25
C GLU A 230 -9.18 -24.53 -3.87
N ASP A 231 -9.87 -23.70 -4.66
CA ASP A 231 -11.31 -23.56 -4.63
C ASP A 231 -11.95 -24.94 -4.67
N GLY A 232 -12.80 -25.22 -3.67
CA GLY A 232 -13.62 -26.41 -3.62
C GLY A 232 -14.54 -26.49 -4.84
N THR A 233 -14.07 -27.13 -5.89
CA THR A 233 -14.90 -27.55 -7.00
C THR A 233 -15.84 -28.63 -6.51
N THR A 234 -17.06 -28.23 -6.19
CA THR A 234 -18.18 -29.14 -5.95
C THR A 234 -18.47 -29.88 -7.25
N THR A 235 -18.09 -31.13 -7.30
CA THR A 235 -18.48 -32.05 -8.35
C THR A 235 -20.01 -32.24 -8.31
N PRO A 236 -20.74 -32.09 -9.41
CA PRO A 236 -22.14 -32.47 -9.44
C PRO A 236 -22.24 -34.01 -9.39
N THR A 237 -22.88 -34.53 -8.38
CA THR A 237 -23.27 -35.94 -8.28
C THR A 237 -24.28 -36.24 -9.39
N GLU A 238 -23.84 -36.98 -10.40
CA GLU A 238 -24.76 -37.67 -11.31
C GLU A 238 -25.60 -38.66 -10.51
N ASN A 239 -26.93 -38.56 -10.61
CA ASN A 239 -27.88 -39.53 -10.09
C ASN A 239 -28.31 -40.40 -11.25
N PRO A 240 -28.07 -41.73 -11.21
CA PRO A 240 -28.60 -42.65 -12.23
C PRO A 240 -29.96 -43.19 -11.80
N SER A 241 -30.99 -42.91 -12.56
CA SER A 241 -32.15 -43.81 -12.84
C SER A 241 -33.12 -43.18 -13.79
#